data_102b14aa2e9a956269da26f51c3e2bfc
#
_entry.id   102b14aa2e9a956269da26f51c3e2bfc
#
_cell.length_a   1.000
_cell.length_b   1.000
_cell.length_c   1.000
_cell.angle_alpha   90.00
_cell.angle_beta   90.00
_cell.angle_gamma   90.00
#
_symmetry.space_group_name_H-M   'P 1'
#
loop_
_entity.id
_entity.type
_entity.pdbx_description
1 polymer ?
#
loop_
_entity_poly.entity_id
_entity_poly.type
_entity_poly.pdbx_seq_one_letter_code
_entity_poly.pdbx_strand_id
1 'polypeptide(L)'
;VRPLLRVFTDAIPYVGDFGSGMRMKLVANHLVAILNVASGEAITLGRSMGLDARQVWALFGSNPAVGNGVLRLRGRFMVERRYRPATMKVEIWQKDMRIIGDMARSVGAATPLFDACGPIYDAAMAQGFADADTASVCEVLARGRPVRRRPLGA
;
A
#
# COMPACT_ATOMS: atom_id res chain seq x y z
N VAL A 1 4.05 -31.29 11.05
CA VAL A 1 4.09 -29.82 10.87
C VAL A 1 2.68 -29.19 10.94
N ARG A 2 1.63 -29.74 10.27
CA ARG A 2 0.26 -29.18 10.30
C ARG A 2 -0.31 -28.94 11.71
N PRO A 3 -0.19 -29.88 12.70
CA PRO A 3 -0.70 -29.63 14.06
C PRO A 3 -0.05 -28.42 14.73
N LEU A 4 1.25 -28.17 14.50
CA LEU A 4 1.96 -27.01 15.03
C LEU A 4 1.49 -25.70 14.38
N LEU A 5 1.21 -25.72 13.07
CA LEU A 5 0.75 -24.53 12.35
C LEU A 5 -0.67 -24.14 12.75
N ARG A 6 -1.51 -25.09 13.16
CA ARG A 6 -2.88 -24.83 13.64
C ARG A 6 -2.94 -23.97 14.92
N VAL A 7 -1.83 -23.88 15.66
CA VAL A 7 -1.73 -22.97 16.82
C VAL A 7 -1.81 -21.51 16.38
N PHE A 8 -1.42 -21.20 15.13
CA PHE A 8 -1.35 -19.83 14.61
C PHE A 8 -2.48 -19.47 13.64
N THR A 9 -3.08 -20.48 12.98
CA THR A 9 -4.13 -20.25 11.96
C THR A 9 -4.92 -21.52 11.67
N ASP A 10 -6.21 -21.36 11.42
CA ASP A 10 -7.09 -22.45 10.97
C ASP A 10 -6.93 -22.71 9.47
N ALA A 11 -6.54 -21.71 8.70
CA ALA A 11 -6.34 -21.79 7.25
C ALA A 11 -4.87 -22.09 6.92
N ILE A 12 -4.60 -23.33 6.49
CA ILE A 12 -3.26 -23.79 6.08
C ILE A 12 -3.35 -24.32 4.65
N PRO A 13 -3.51 -23.45 3.64
CA PRO A 13 -3.56 -23.89 2.25
C PRO A 13 -2.20 -24.42 1.81
N TYR A 14 -2.21 -25.50 1.04
CA TYR A 14 -1.04 -25.93 0.30
C TYR A 14 -0.95 -25.11 -0.99
N VAL A 15 0.13 -24.38 -1.16
CA VAL A 15 0.31 -23.44 -2.29
C VAL A 15 1.34 -23.93 -3.32
N GLY A 16 1.79 -25.18 -3.22
CA GLY A 16 2.73 -25.80 -4.15
C GLY A 16 4.07 -26.15 -3.51
N ASP A 17 5.07 -26.48 -4.36
CA ASP A 17 6.39 -26.94 -3.98
C ASP A 17 7.21 -25.88 -3.21
N PHE A 18 8.38 -26.31 -2.75
CA PHE A 18 9.31 -25.46 -2.01
C PHE A 18 9.54 -24.11 -2.72
N GLY A 19 9.40 -23.02 -1.98
CA GLY A 19 9.50 -21.66 -2.51
C GLY A 19 8.17 -21.02 -2.93
N SER A 20 7.09 -21.80 -3.17
CA SER A 20 5.79 -21.26 -3.60
C SER A 20 5.15 -20.34 -2.55
N GLY A 21 5.32 -20.64 -1.26
CA GLY A 21 4.86 -19.77 -0.18
C GLY A 21 5.54 -18.40 -0.19
N MET A 22 6.85 -18.36 -0.47
CA MET A 22 7.57 -17.09 -0.62
C MET A 22 7.08 -16.29 -1.84
N ARG A 23 6.89 -16.95 -2.97
CA ARG A 23 6.33 -16.30 -4.18
C ARG A 23 4.94 -15.72 -3.91
N MET A 24 4.08 -16.49 -3.22
CA MET A 24 2.74 -16.03 -2.82
C MET A 24 2.81 -14.80 -1.91
N LYS A 25 3.75 -14.77 -0.96
CA LYS A 25 4.01 -13.59 -0.10
C LYS A 25 4.44 -12.37 -0.92
N LEU A 26 5.29 -12.54 -1.92
CA LEU A 26 5.72 -11.44 -2.80
C LEU A 26 4.54 -10.86 -3.59
N VAL A 27 3.65 -11.72 -4.12
CA VAL A 27 2.41 -11.29 -4.79
C VAL A 27 1.49 -10.53 -3.82
N ALA A 28 1.33 -11.02 -2.59
CA ALA A 28 0.56 -10.31 -1.57
C ALA A 28 1.17 -8.93 -1.24
N ASN A 29 2.48 -8.84 -1.05
CA ASN A 29 3.15 -7.58 -0.78
C ASN A 29 3.13 -6.62 -1.97
N HIS A 30 3.18 -7.13 -3.20
CA HIS A 30 2.94 -6.34 -4.41
C HIS A 30 1.56 -5.66 -4.38
N LEU A 31 0.51 -6.40 -4.05
CA LEU A 31 -0.84 -5.85 -3.86
C LEU A 31 -0.87 -4.82 -2.73
N VAL A 32 -0.22 -5.11 -1.59
CA VAL A 32 -0.15 -4.15 -0.46
C VAL A 32 0.50 -2.84 -0.89
N ALA A 33 1.58 -2.88 -1.68
CA ALA A 33 2.25 -1.68 -2.17
C ALA A 33 1.30 -0.77 -2.95
N ILE A 34 0.60 -1.34 -3.93
CA ILE A 34 -0.33 -0.63 -4.81
C ILE A 34 -1.55 -0.13 -4.02
N LEU A 35 -2.19 -1.01 -3.27
CA LEU A 35 -3.41 -0.67 -2.53
C LEU A 35 -3.18 0.38 -1.44
N ASN A 36 -1.99 0.43 -0.86
CA ASN A 36 -1.64 1.45 0.12
C ASN A 36 -1.53 2.84 -0.52
N VAL A 37 -0.86 2.94 -1.67
CA VAL A 37 -0.78 4.20 -2.43
C VAL A 37 -2.16 4.59 -2.94
N ALA A 38 -2.92 3.67 -3.55
CA ALA A 38 -4.27 3.91 -4.04
C ALA A 38 -5.21 4.40 -2.91
N SER A 39 -5.09 3.82 -1.70
CA SER A 39 -5.85 4.27 -0.53
C SER A 39 -5.46 5.70 -0.12
N GLY A 40 -4.17 6.02 -0.15
CA GLY A 40 -3.67 7.38 0.10
C GLY A 40 -4.18 8.39 -0.93
N GLU A 41 -4.19 8.03 -2.21
CA GLU A 41 -4.76 8.85 -3.28
C GLU A 41 -6.26 9.10 -3.08
N ALA A 42 -7.03 8.06 -2.78
CA ALA A 42 -8.47 8.18 -2.55
C ALA A 42 -8.79 9.13 -1.39
N ILE A 43 -8.10 9.01 -0.25
CA ILE A 43 -8.25 9.91 0.90
C ILE A 43 -7.84 11.34 0.53
N THR A 44 -6.73 11.52 -0.18
CA THR A 44 -6.21 12.82 -0.59
C THR A 44 -7.15 13.49 -1.60
N LEU A 45 -7.64 12.73 -2.58
CA LEU A 45 -8.62 13.20 -3.56
C LEU A 45 -9.91 13.66 -2.85
N GLY A 46 -10.45 12.84 -1.94
CA GLY A 46 -11.65 13.20 -1.18
C GLY A 46 -11.45 14.52 -0.41
N ARG A 47 -10.33 14.68 0.28
CA ARG A 47 -9.99 15.95 0.95
C ARG A 47 -9.91 17.12 0.00
N SER A 48 -9.30 16.95 -1.17
CA SER A 48 -9.19 18.00 -2.19
C SER A 48 -10.54 18.41 -2.78
N MET A 49 -11.52 17.51 -2.73
CA MET A 49 -12.92 17.76 -3.12
C MET A 49 -13.77 18.35 -1.97
N GLY A 50 -13.17 18.58 -0.80
CA GLY A 50 -13.89 19.08 0.38
C GLY A 50 -14.67 18.03 1.16
N LEU A 51 -14.46 16.73 0.90
CA LEU A 51 -15.11 15.65 1.64
C LEU A 51 -14.40 15.41 2.98
N ASP A 52 -15.18 15.00 3.99
CA ASP A 52 -14.60 14.51 5.24
C ASP A 52 -13.91 13.15 5.02
N ALA A 53 -12.61 13.13 5.23
CA ALA A 53 -11.80 11.93 5.06
C ALA A 53 -12.25 10.76 5.95
N ARG A 54 -12.83 11.06 7.14
CA ARG A 54 -13.37 10.01 8.03
C ARG A 54 -14.61 9.37 7.41
N GLN A 55 -15.48 10.17 6.79
CA GLN A 55 -16.64 9.65 6.07
C GLN A 55 -16.22 8.81 4.85
N VAL A 56 -15.23 9.27 4.07
CA VAL A 56 -14.67 8.49 2.94
C VAL A 56 -14.17 7.14 3.43
N TRP A 57 -13.39 7.11 4.52
CA TRP A 57 -12.90 5.86 5.09
C TRP A 57 -14.02 4.98 5.65
N ALA A 58 -14.97 5.54 6.38
CA ALA A 58 -16.08 4.78 6.98
C ALA A 58 -16.98 4.12 5.91
N LEU A 59 -17.26 4.84 4.81
CA LEU A 59 -18.11 4.34 3.74
C LEU A 59 -17.39 3.32 2.84
N PHE A 60 -16.10 3.53 2.55
CA PHE A 60 -15.40 2.73 1.56
C PHE A 60 -14.45 1.69 2.17
N GLY A 61 -13.94 1.88 3.38
CA GLY A 61 -12.96 0.98 3.97
C GLY A 61 -13.40 -0.49 4.06
N SER A 62 -14.68 -0.75 4.27
CA SER A 62 -15.26 -2.09 4.33
C SER A 62 -16.27 -2.38 3.21
N ASN A 63 -16.39 -1.48 2.23
CA ASN A 63 -17.30 -1.68 1.11
C ASN A 63 -16.78 -2.79 0.19
N PRO A 64 -17.59 -3.82 -0.15
CA PRO A 64 -17.12 -4.97 -0.92
C PRO A 64 -16.79 -4.64 -2.38
N ALA A 65 -17.33 -3.54 -2.94
CA ALA A 65 -17.10 -3.18 -4.34
C ALA A 65 -15.85 -2.32 -4.55
N VAL A 66 -15.56 -1.38 -3.63
CA VAL A 66 -14.47 -0.41 -3.79
C VAL A 66 -13.47 -0.44 -2.64
N GLY A 67 -13.81 -1.06 -1.52
CA GLY A 67 -12.94 -1.19 -0.36
C GLY A 67 -11.87 -2.26 -0.56
N ASN A 68 -10.86 -2.17 0.27
CA ASN A 68 -9.82 -3.20 0.34
C ASN A 68 -9.26 -3.31 1.76
N GLY A 69 -8.59 -4.43 2.06
CA GLY A 69 -8.05 -4.71 3.39
C GLY A 69 -7.03 -3.66 3.86
N VAL A 70 -6.28 -3.05 2.95
CA VAL A 70 -5.29 -2.01 3.28
C VAL A 70 -5.99 -0.72 3.68
N LEU A 71 -6.98 -0.25 2.91
CA LEU A 71 -7.78 0.93 3.26
C LEU A 71 -8.50 0.72 4.60
N ARG A 72 -9.07 -0.46 4.84
CA ARG A 72 -9.72 -0.78 6.11
C ARG A 72 -8.77 -0.68 7.29
N LEU A 73 -7.57 -1.26 7.18
CA LEU A 73 -6.60 -1.34 8.28
C LEU A 73 -5.81 -0.03 8.46
N ARG A 74 -5.37 0.59 7.36
CA ARG A 74 -4.47 1.76 7.38
C ARG A 74 -5.16 3.09 7.14
N GLY A 75 -6.40 3.08 6.66
CA GLY A 75 -7.16 4.32 6.44
C GLY A 75 -7.27 5.17 7.71
N ARG A 76 -7.35 4.55 8.89
CA ARG A 76 -7.33 5.28 10.16
C ARG A 76 -6.08 6.14 10.32
N PHE A 77 -4.88 5.61 10.05
CA PHE A 77 -3.63 6.39 10.11
C PHE A 77 -3.67 7.58 9.15
N MET A 78 -4.22 7.37 7.94
CA MET A 78 -4.33 8.39 6.90
C MET A 78 -5.32 9.50 7.30
N VAL A 79 -6.51 9.15 7.82
CA VAL A 79 -7.52 10.14 8.19
C VAL A 79 -7.17 10.90 9.46
N GLU A 80 -6.51 10.26 10.42
CA GLU A 80 -6.04 10.88 11.66
C GLU A 80 -4.68 11.60 11.48
N ARG A 81 -4.00 11.39 10.36
CA ARG A 81 -2.64 11.87 10.09
C ARG A 81 -1.64 11.47 11.19
N ARG A 82 -1.84 10.27 11.72
CA ARG A 82 -1.07 9.74 12.83
C ARG A 82 -0.41 8.43 12.42
N TYR A 83 0.88 8.47 12.12
CA TYR A 83 1.64 7.38 11.50
C TYR A 83 2.61 6.68 12.47
N ARG A 84 2.53 6.99 13.75
CA ARG A 84 3.33 6.34 14.81
C ARG A 84 2.41 5.96 15.98
N PRO A 85 2.63 4.79 16.63
CA PRO A 85 3.62 3.77 16.25
C PRO A 85 3.27 3.11 14.91
N ALA A 86 4.30 2.73 14.14
CA ALA A 86 4.15 2.09 12.84
C ALA A 86 3.83 0.60 12.99
N THR A 87 2.92 0.07 12.16
CA THR A 87 2.73 -1.39 11.98
C THR A 87 3.73 -1.94 10.96
N MET A 88 4.12 -1.14 9.97
CA MET A 88 5.19 -1.40 9.02
C MET A 88 5.89 -0.07 8.71
N LYS A 89 7.13 0.07 9.10
CA LYS A 89 7.92 1.27 8.82
C LYS A 89 8.30 1.38 7.35
N VAL A 90 8.31 2.63 6.84
CA VAL A 90 8.71 2.91 5.45
C VAL A 90 10.13 2.41 5.16
N GLU A 91 11.09 2.63 6.06
CA GLU A 91 12.49 2.17 5.91
C GLU A 91 12.61 0.65 5.73
N ILE A 92 11.81 -0.12 6.50
CA ILE A 92 11.79 -1.59 6.41
C ILE A 92 11.13 -2.03 5.09
N TRP A 93 10.07 -1.32 4.68
CA TRP A 93 9.31 -1.59 3.46
C TRP A 93 10.15 -1.44 2.19
N GLN A 94 11.16 -0.56 2.18
CA GLN A 94 12.07 -0.36 1.03
C GLN A 94 12.76 -1.66 0.58
N LYS A 95 13.11 -2.52 1.54
CA LYS A 95 13.68 -3.84 1.22
C LYS A 95 12.68 -4.69 0.43
N ASP A 96 11.41 -4.72 0.87
CA ASP A 96 10.38 -5.51 0.20
C ASP A 96 10.08 -4.96 -1.19
N MET A 97 10.03 -3.64 -1.36
CA MET A 97 9.89 -3.00 -2.68
C MET A 97 10.98 -3.45 -3.66
N ARG A 98 12.25 -3.48 -3.22
CA ARG A 98 13.36 -3.97 -4.08
C ARG A 98 13.18 -5.43 -4.46
N ILE A 99 12.91 -6.31 -3.49
CA ILE A 99 12.76 -7.74 -3.73
C ILE A 99 11.63 -8.03 -4.71
N ILE A 100 10.49 -7.33 -4.58
CA ILE A 100 9.34 -7.48 -5.48
C ILE A 100 9.72 -7.02 -6.90
N GLY A 101 10.34 -5.85 -7.03
CA GLY A 101 10.77 -5.32 -8.32
C GLY A 101 11.81 -6.21 -9.02
N ASP A 102 12.80 -6.74 -8.27
CA ASP A 102 13.79 -7.67 -8.79
C ASP A 102 13.13 -8.98 -9.27
N MET A 103 12.18 -9.50 -8.50
CA MET A 103 11.45 -10.70 -8.88
C MET A 103 10.60 -10.46 -10.14
N ALA A 104 9.86 -9.35 -10.21
CA ALA A 104 9.06 -9.02 -11.39
C ALA A 104 9.92 -8.96 -12.65
N ARG A 105 11.08 -8.29 -12.58
CA ARG A 105 12.04 -8.21 -13.69
C ARG A 105 12.59 -9.59 -14.07
N SER A 106 12.94 -10.42 -13.09
CA SER A 106 13.52 -11.75 -13.33
C SER A 106 12.59 -12.71 -14.07
N VAL A 107 11.27 -12.52 -13.92
CA VAL A 107 10.26 -13.35 -14.60
C VAL A 107 9.60 -12.64 -15.80
N GLY A 108 10.06 -11.44 -16.16
CA GLY A 108 9.52 -10.67 -17.29
C GLY A 108 8.08 -10.16 -17.07
N ALA A 109 7.64 -10.00 -15.83
CA ALA A 109 6.29 -9.51 -15.52
C ALA A 109 6.22 -7.98 -15.63
N ALA A 110 5.26 -7.46 -16.39
CA ALA A 110 4.98 -6.03 -16.44
C ALA A 110 4.20 -5.61 -15.18
N THR A 111 4.75 -4.68 -14.39
CA THR A 111 4.18 -4.21 -13.13
C THR A 111 4.06 -2.67 -13.05
N PRO A 112 3.42 -2.00 -14.05
CA PRO A 112 3.45 -0.55 -14.16
C PRO A 112 2.83 0.18 -12.96
N LEU A 113 1.80 -0.36 -12.33
CA LEU A 113 1.21 0.23 -11.11
C LEU A 113 2.16 0.16 -9.91
N PHE A 114 2.85 -0.98 -9.77
CA PHE A 114 3.86 -1.14 -8.72
C PHE A 114 5.05 -0.20 -8.95
N ASP A 115 5.51 -0.10 -10.19
CA ASP A 115 6.63 0.77 -10.55
C ASP A 115 6.30 2.25 -10.26
N ALA A 116 5.05 2.67 -10.50
CA ALA A 116 4.58 4.00 -10.14
C ALA A 116 4.56 4.27 -8.63
N CYS A 117 4.45 3.24 -7.79
CA CYS A 117 4.49 3.39 -6.34
C CYS A 117 5.90 3.67 -5.79
N GLY A 118 6.96 3.17 -6.44
CA GLY A 118 8.34 3.28 -5.98
C GLY A 118 8.74 4.72 -5.61
N PRO A 119 8.63 5.69 -6.53
CA PRO A 119 8.98 7.09 -6.26
C PRO A 119 8.19 7.71 -5.09
N ILE A 120 6.97 7.24 -4.82
CA ILE A 120 6.14 7.75 -3.71
C ILE A 120 6.70 7.27 -2.36
N TYR A 121 7.12 6.01 -2.27
CA TYR A 121 7.78 5.48 -1.08
C TYR A 121 9.17 6.10 -0.87
N ASP A 122 9.93 6.35 -1.94
CA ASP A 122 11.22 7.05 -1.87
C ASP A 122 11.03 8.49 -1.38
N ALA A 123 10.00 9.18 -1.86
CA ALA A 123 9.64 10.50 -1.39
C ALA A 123 9.22 10.50 0.09
N ALA A 124 8.56 9.43 0.57
CA ALA A 124 8.25 9.30 1.99
C ALA A 124 9.53 9.20 2.84
N MET A 125 10.54 8.46 2.40
CA MET A 125 11.86 8.43 3.05
C MET A 125 12.49 9.84 3.09
N ALA A 126 12.53 10.51 1.95
CA ALA A 126 13.14 11.84 1.82
C ALA A 126 12.42 12.92 2.65
N GLN A 127 11.11 12.76 2.91
CA GLN A 127 10.31 13.70 3.71
C GLN A 127 10.30 13.40 5.21
N GLY A 128 11.14 12.48 5.70
CA GLY A 128 11.30 12.19 7.13
C GLY A 128 10.26 11.20 7.69
N PHE A 129 9.66 10.36 6.84
CA PHE A 129 8.72 9.32 7.26
C PHE A 129 9.38 7.92 7.37
N ALA A 130 10.71 7.83 7.45
CA ALA A 130 11.44 6.57 7.49
C ALA A 130 10.91 5.62 8.59
N ASP A 131 10.73 6.11 9.82
CA ASP A 131 10.25 5.37 10.99
C ASP A 131 8.72 5.37 11.14
N ALA A 132 8.00 6.07 10.24
CA ALA A 132 6.55 6.13 10.22
C ALA A 132 5.93 4.92 9.51
N ASP A 133 4.64 4.69 9.75
CA ASP A 133 3.87 3.67 9.01
C ASP A 133 3.82 3.99 7.52
N THR A 134 3.85 2.95 6.68
CA THR A 134 3.74 3.07 5.22
C THR A 134 2.50 3.84 4.75
N ALA A 135 1.46 3.95 5.58
CA ALA A 135 0.30 4.81 5.34
C ALA A 135 0.67 6.29 5.17
N SER A 136 1.87 6.72 5.62
CA SER A 136 2.38 8.10 5.46
C SER A 136 2.59 8.53 4.01
N VAL A 137 2.53 7.62 3.04
CA VAL A 137 2.45 7.97 1.61
C VAL A 137 1.28 8.92 1.31
N CYS A 138 0.22 8.90 2.13
CA CYS A 138 -0.88 9.86 2.05
C CYS A 138 -0.41 11.31 2.23
N GLU A 139 0.57 11.58 3.10
CA GLU A 139 1.16 12.91 3.28
C GLU A 139 2.02 13.33 2.08
N VAL A 140 2.76 12.37 1.49
CA VAL A 140 3.55 12.62 0.27
C VAL A 140 2.62 13.07 -0.86
N LEU A 141 1.52 12.34 -1.05
CA LEU A 141 0.52 12.64 -2.08
C LEU A 141 -0.17 13.98 -1.82
N ALA A 142 -0.48 14.30 -0.56
CA ALA A 142 -1.09 15.58 -0.19
C ALA A 142 -0.17 16.80 -0.42
N ARG A 143 1.16 16.61 -0.34
CA ARG A 143 2.17 17.64 -0.59
C ARG A 143 2.58 17.73 -2.06
N GLY A 144 2.20 16.74 -2.86
CA GLY A 144 2.50 16.70 -4.29
C GLY A 144 2.05 17.98 -4.99
N ARG A 145 2.93 18.58 -5.83
CA ARG A 145 2.51 19.70 -6.71
C ARG A 145 1.34 19.22 -7.54
N PRO A 146 0.30 20.04 -7.75
CA PRO A 146 -0.75 19.69 -8.68
C PRO A 146 -0.08 19.40 -10.03
N VAL A 147 -0.27 18.17 -10.53
CA VAL A 147 0.10 17.82 -11.90
C VAL A 147 -0.56 18.87 -12.77
N ARG A 148 0.23 19.68 -13.48
CA ARG A 148 -0.32 20.65 -14.44
C ARG A 148 -1.30 19.89 -15.31
N ARG A 149 -2.57 20.16 -15.15
CA ARG A 149 -3.61 19.60 -16.01
C ARG A 149 -3.23 20.00 -17.45
N ARG A 150 -2.82 19.05 -18.25
CA ARG A 150 -2.94 19.20 -19.70
C ARG A 150 -4.44 19.35 -19.95
N PRO A 151 -4.91 20.39 -20.62
CA PRO A 151 -6.32 20.49 -20.98
C PRO A 151 -6.67 19.24 -21.79
N LEU A 152 -7.74 18.55 -21.38
CA LEU A 152 -8.36 17.50 -22.16
C LEU A 152 -9.02 18.22 -23.34
N GLY A 153 -8.39 18.12 -24.53
CA GLY A 153 -8.99 18.50 -25.78
C GLY A 153 -8.66 19.94 -26.24
N ALA A 154 -7.69 20.07 -27.12
CA ALA A 154 -7.72 20.86 -28.32
C ALA A 154 -7.50 19.93 -29.49
#